data_86c9b1a8e1b669f8ed209fdb47f97f11
#
_entry.id   86c9b1a8e1b669f8ed209fdb47f97f11
#
_cell.length_a   1.000
_cell.length_b   1.000
_cell.length_c   1.000
_cell.angle_alpha   90.00
_cell.angle_beta   90.00
_cell.angle_gamma   90.00
#
_symmetry.space_group_name_H-M   'P 1'
#
loop_
_entity.id
_entity.type
_entity.pdbx_description
1 polymer ?
#
loop_
_entity_poly.entity_id
_entity_poly.type
_entity_poly.pdbx_seq_one_letter_code
_entity_poly.pdbx_strand_id
1 'polypeptide(L)'
;RHIEKEDADGIAKELEEKIKFSDPDTKIVVAPTIGHRVTVRIRTPSQKLSSKITNTDPAYSNIGGMGVAKAVGDFLKIEKCLPLEDEENSKFTANLVNEFSEQSIKIMKESEINKKRQEQNKKQLSCILLRDAGNKYPDVPSINEKHEMKFSCIVDMPVELGISEVLKMEAFEA
;
A
#
# COMPACT_ATOMS: atom_id res chain seq x y z
N ARG A 1 13.87 -8.96 -6.37
CA ARG A 1 12.74 -8.01 -6.18
C ARG A 1 11.98 -7.72 -7.48
N HIS A 2 12.28 -8.43 -8.55
CA HIS A 2 11.52 -8.29 -9.80
C HIS A 2 10.33 -9.25 -9.77
N ILE A 3 9.14 -8.72 -10.05
CA ILE A 3 7.90 -9.46 -10.23
C ILE A 3 7.41 -9.12 -11.63
N GLU A 4 7.12 -10.13 -12.43
CA GLU A 4 6.54 -9.95 -13.75
C GLU A 4 5.13 -9.37 -13.60
N LYS A 5 4.75 -8.50 -14.52
CA LYS A 5 3.45 -7.80 -14.46
C LYS A 5 2.27 -8.78 -14.40
N GLU A 6 2.32 -9.84 -15.19
CA GLU A 6 1.28 -10.88 -15.25
C GLU A 6 1.09 -11.58 -13.89
N ASP A 7 2.20 -11.92 -13.22
CA ASP A 7 2.14 -12.54 -11.90
C ASP A 7 1.58 -11.57 -10.84
N ALA A 8 2.00 -10.31 -10.90
CA ALA A 8 1.52 -9.28 -9.98
C ALA A 8 0.02 -9.01 -10.16
N ASP A 9 -0.44 -8.86 -11.41
CA ASP A 9 -1.85 -8.64 -11.73
C ASP A 9 -2.70 -9.86 -11.36
N GLY A 10 -2.18 -11.07 -11.61
CA GLY A 10 -2.86 -12.32 -11.23
C GLY A 10 -3.04 -12.46 -9.73
N ILE A 11 -2.00 -12.20 -8.93
CA ILE A 11 -2.10 -12.22 -7.47
C ILE A 11 -3.05 -11.12 -6.97
N ALA A 12 -2.99 -9.92 -7.53
CA ALA A 12 -3.90 -8.83 -7.16
C ALA A 12 -5.36 -9.24 -7.34
N LYS A 13 -5.68 -9.85 -8.48
CA LYS A 13 -7.03 -10.37 -8.77
C LYS A 13 -7.46 -11.47 -7.80
N GLU A 14 -6.57 -12.44 -7.50
CA GLU A 14 -6.87 -13.47 -6.51
C GLU A 14 -7.17 -12.89 -5.13
N LEU A 15 -6.42 -11.87 -4.71
CA LEU A 15 -6.64 -11.19 -3.43
C LEU A 15 -8.00 -10.47 -3.40
N GLU A 16 -8.33 -9.72 -4.45
CA GLU A 16 -9.62 -9.01 -4.54
C GLU A 16 -10.83 -9.96 -4.52
N GLU A 17 -10.72 -11.13 -5.16
CA GLU A 17 -11.79 -12.13 -5.22
C GLU A 17 -11.94 -12.92 -3.92
N LYS A 18 -10.85 -13.27 -3.26
CA LYS A 18 -10.81 -14.24 -2.17
C LYS A 18 -10.84 -13.60 -0.78
N ILE A 19 -10.34 -12.38 -0.60
CA ILE A 19 -10.35 -11.72 0.71
C ILE A 19 -11.78 -11.38 1.12
N LYS A 20 -12.13 -11.77 2.34
CA LYS A 20 -13.42 -11.46 2.96
C LYS A 20 -13.19 -10.79 4.30
N PHE A 21 -13.70 -9.59 4.46
CA PHE A 21 -13.59 -8.84 5.70
C PHE A 21 -14.72 -9.20 6.67
N SER A 22 -14.47 -8.99 7.96
CA SER A 22 -15.50 -9.06 9.00
C SER A 22 -16.64 -8.07 8.77
N ASP A 23 -16.33 -6.91 8.17
CA ASP A 23 -17.32 -5.99 7.62
C ASP A 23 -17.63 -6.37 6.17
N PRO A 24 -18.84 -6.92 5.88
CA PRO A 24 -19.17 -7.47 4.56
C PRO A 24 -19.27 -6.44 3.45
N ASP A 25 -19.43 -5.16 3.81
CA ASP A 25 -19.50 -4.04 2.84
C ASP A 25 -18.11 -3.51 2.47
N THR A 26 -17.07 -3.99 3.14
CA THR A 26 -15.69 -3.61 2.83
C THR A 26 -15.24 -4.19 1.50
N LYS A 27 -14.69 -3.31 0.67
CA LYS A 27 -14.11 -3.64 -0.65
C LYS A 27 -12.65 -3.24 -0.70
N ILE A 28 -11.88 -4.03 -1.44
CA ILE A 28 -10.47 -3.72 -1.72
C ILE A 28 -10.21 -3.56 -3.21
N VAL A 29 -9.18 -2.78 -3.52
CA VAL A 29 -8.51 -2.79 -4.81
C VAL A 29 -7.02 -2.94 -4.54
N VAL A 30 -6.41 -3.89 -5.20
CA VAL A 30 -4.98 -4.18 -5.13
C VAL A 30 -4.38 -3.84 -6.48
N ALA A 31 -3.68 -2.72 -6.56
CA ALA A 31 -3.15 -2.18 -7.82
C ALA A 31 -1.61 -2.33 -7.86
N PRO A 32 -1.08 -3.34 -8.56
CA PRO A 32 0.35 -3.42 -8.83
C PRO A 32 0.81 -2.18 -9.60
N THR A 33 2.00 -1.69 -9.26
CA THR A 33 2.61 -0.55 -9.92
C THR A 33 3.93 -0.95 -10.55
N ILE A 34 5.05 -0.36 -10.15
CA ILE A 34 6.35 -0.68 -10.72
C ILE A 34 7.09 -1.75 -9.89
N GLY A 35 7.58 -2.79 -10.53
CA GLY A 35 8.40 -3.85 -9.91
C GLY A 35 7.61 -4.63 -8.85
N HIS A 36 8.03 -4.53 -7.58
CA HIS A 36 7.40 -5.23 -6.45
C HIS A 36 6.44 -4.33 -5.65
N ARG A 37 6.14 -3.14 -6.13
CA ARG A 37 5.29 -2.18 -5.42
C ARG A 37 3.83 -2.39 -5.77
N VAL A 38 2.98 -2.16 -4.78
CA VAL A 38 1.54 -2.29 -4.90
C VAL A 38 0.85 -1.22 -4.07
N THR A 39 -0.23 -0.68 -4.59
CA THR A 39 -1.15 0.17 -3.82
C THR A 39 -2.36 -0.64 -3.40
N VAL A 40 -2.69 -0.63 -2.12
CA VAL A 40 -3.89 -1.27 -1.58
C VAL A 40 -4.87 -0.19 -1.15
N ARG A 41 -6.09 -0.24 -1.68
CA ARG A 41 -7.16 0.69 -1.33
C ARG A 41 -8.32 -0.07 -0.70
N ILE A 42 -8.59 0.24 0.56
CA ILE A 42 -9.72 -0.31 1.32
C ILE A 42 -10.82 0.74 1.38
N ARG A 43 -12.05 0.33 1.12
CA ARG A 43 -13.24 1.19 1.19
C ARG A 43 -14.39 0.45 1.86
N THR A 44 -15.11 1.15 2.71
CA THR A 44 -16.37 0.69 3.28
C THR A 44 -17.33 1.87 3.49
N PRO A 45 -18.64 1.68 3.33
CA PRO A 45 -19.64 2.66 3.75
C PRO A 45 -19.97 2.58 5.23
N SER A 46 -19.60 1.48 5.92
CA SER A 46 -20.01 1.19 7.30
C SER A 46 -19.42 2.17 8.31
N GLN A 47 -18.17 2.58 8.09
CA GLN A 47 -17.46 3.49 9.00
C GLN A 47 -16.36 4.28 8.26
N LYS A 48 -16.12 5.51 8.71
CA LYS A 48 -15.01 6.32 8.19
C LYS A 48 -13.67 5.66 8.59
N LEU A 49 -12.80 5.45 7.60
CA LEU A 49 -11.47 4.92 7.84
C LEU A 49 -10.49 6.02 8.30
N SER A 50 -9.49 5.62 9.08
CA SER A 50 -8.47 6.50 9.64
C SER A 50 -7.09 6.18 9.04
N SER A 51 -6.28 7.21 8.82
CA SER A 51 -4.85 7.06 8.52
C SER A 51 -3.98 6.94 9.78
N LYS A 52 -4.58 7.03 10.97
CA LYS A 52 -3.87 6.98 12.25
C LYS A 52 -3.68 5.53 12.72
N ILE A 53 -2.92 4.79 11.94
CA ILE A 53 -2.57 3.39 12.17
C ILE A 53 -1.07 3.17 11.93
N THR A 54 -0.52 2.13 12.53
CA THR A 54 0.88 1.75 12.30
C THR A 54 1.06 0.98 10.99
N ASN A 55 2.30 0.92 10.52
CA ASN A 55 2.68 0.09 9.38
C ASN A 55 2.68 -1.40 9.75
N THR A 56 2.51 -2.28 8.75
CA THR A 56 2.83 -3.71 8.89
C THR A 56 4.24 -4.04 8.40
N ASP A 57 4.88 -3.09 7.71
CA ASP A 57 6.26 -3.19 7.24
C ASP A 57 7.23 -2.94 8.39
N PRO A 58 7.98 -3.97 8.85
CA PRO A 58 8.90 -3.84 9.98
C PRO A 58 10.16 -3.02 9.65
N ALA A 59 10.44 -2.79 8.37
CA ALA A 59 11.61 -2.03 7.95
C ALA A 59 11.44 -0.51 8.05
N TYR A 60 10.22 -0.04 8.35
CA TYR A 60 9.94 1.39 8.42
C TYR A 60 9.21 1.76 9.72
N SER A 61 9.67 2.84 10.36
CA SER A 61 8.96 3.51 11.43
C SER A 61 8.34 4.81 10.93
N ASN A 62 7.24 5.21 11.53
CA ASN A 62 6.67 6.53 11.30
C ASN A 62 7.25 7.48 12.35
N ILE A 63 8.00 8.50 11.92
CA ILE A 63 8.56 9.55 12.77
C ILE A 63 8.04 10.90 12.25
N GLY A 64 7.20 11.53 13.04
CA GLY A 64 6.63 12.84 12.68
C GLY A 64 5.76 12.81 11.41
N GLY A 65 5.11 11.68 11.10
CA GLY A 65 4.30 11.51 9.89
C GLY A 65 5.06 11.02 8.66
N MET A 66 6.38 10.85 8.76
CA MET A 66 7.23 10.36 7.68
C MET A 66 7.66 8.91 7.92
N GLY A 67 7.62 8.10 6.85
CA GLY A 67 8.20 6.76 6.85
C GLY A 67 9.73 6.81 6.82
N VAL A 68 10.36 6.42 7.93
CA VAL A 68 11.83 6.40 8.05
C VAL A 68 12.30 4.95 8.08
N ALA A 69 13.24 4.61 7.20
CA ALA A 69 13.84 3.28 7.18
C ALA A 69 14.64 3.02 8.47
N LYS A 70 14.39 1.85 9.07
CA LYS A 70 15.17 1.38 10.23
C LYS A 70 16.46 0.71 9.74
N ALA A 71 17.53 0.83 10.53
CA ALA A 71 18.66 -0.09 10.42
C ALA A 71 18.20 -1.43 10.98
N VAL A 72 17.91 -2.38 10.11
CA VAL A 72 17.33 -3.67 10.48
C VAL A 72 18.37 -4.77 10.39
N GLY A 73 18.39 -5.63 11.41
CA GLY A 73 19.10 -6.90 11.40
C GLY A 73 18.35 -7.98 10.60
N ASP A 74 18.87 -9.19 10.66
CA ASP A 74 18.29 -10.34 9.97
C ASP A 74 16.91 -10.74 10.54
N PHE A 75 16.06 -11.33 9.69
CA PHE A 75 14.77 -11.94 10.04
C PHE A 75 13.67 -11.03 10.60
N LEU A 76 13.24 -10.10 9.78
CA LEU A 76 12.05 -9.31 10.07
C LEU A 76 10.77 -10.15 9.94
N LYS A 77 9.86 -9.94 10.89
CA LYS A 77 8.48 -10.45 10.81
C LYS A 77 7.53 -9.32 10.49
N ILE A 78 6.48 -9.62 9.75
CA ILE A 78 5.38 -8.67 9.54
C ILE A 78 4.85 -8.21 10.90
N GLU A 79 4.68 -6.91 11.05
CA GLU A 79 4.17 -6.32 12.28
C GLU A 79 2.64 -6.27 12.24
N LYS A 80 2.01 -6.39 13.41
CA LYS A 80 0.58 -6.17 13.54
C LYS A 80 0.29 -4.68 13.43
N CYS A 81 -0.68 -4.30 12.61
CA CYS A 81 -1.17 -2.94 12.53
C CYS A 81 -1.92 -2.59 13.82
N LEU A 82 -1.55 -1.48 14.45
CA LEU A 82 -2.14 -0.96 15.67
C LEU A 82 -2.74 0.44 15.43
N PRO A 83 -3.81 0.81 16.13
CA PRO A 83 -4.30 2.18 16.11
C PRO A 83 -3.29 3.11 16.82
N LEU A 84 -3.07 4.30 16.27
CA LEU A 84 -2.24 5.35 16.88
C LEU A 84 -3.05 6.29 17.78
N GLU A 85 -4.37 6.22 17.70
CA GLU A 85 -5.33 6.99 18.49
C GLU A 85 -6.39 6.05 19.04
N ASP A 86 -6.91 6.35 20.25
CA ASP A 86 -7.96 5.56 20.90
C ASP A 86 -9.35 5.87 20.34
N GLU A 87 -9.44 5.99 19.03
CA GLU A 87 -10.69 6.24 18.31
C GLU A 87 -11.17 4.96 17.62
N GLU A 88 -12.50 4.77 17.58
CA GLU A 88 -13.12 3.59 16.97
C GLU A 88 -12.76 3.42 15.48
N ASN A 89 -12.68 4.52 14.74
CA ASN A 89 -12.29 4.49 13.34
C ASN A 89 -10.83 4.03 13.13
N SER A 90 -9.90 4.39 14.02
CA SER A 90 -8.51 3.93 13.99
C SER A 90 -8.40 2.44 14.34
N LYS A 91 -9.13 1.99 15.35
CA LYS A 91 -9.21 0.57 15.73
C LYS A 91 -9.81 -0.27 14.62
N PHE A 92 -10.92 0.19 14.05
CA PHE A 92 -11.59 -0.48 12.95
C PHE A 92 -10.68 -0.59 11.72
N THR A 93 -10.01 0.50 11.33
CA THR A 93 -9.09 0.50 10.20
C THR A 93 -7.91 -0.45 10.43
N ALA A 94 -7.32 -0.44 11.63
CA ALA A 94 -6.23 -1.35 11.98
C ALA A 94 -6.67 -2.82 11.90
N ASN A 95 -7.89 -3.14 12.31
CA ASN A 95 -8.44 -4.50 12.18
C ASN A 95 -8.57 -4.92 10.71
N LEU A 96 -9.13 -4.07 9.84
CA LEU A 96 -9.23 -4.38 8.41
C LEU A 96 -7.85 -4.59 7.76
N VAL A 97 -6.85 -3.80 8.14
CA VAL A 97 -5.47 -3.97 7.67
C VAL A 97 -4.87 -5.30 8.12
N ASN A 98 -5.14 -5.72 9.35
CA ASN A 98 -4.70 -7.02 9.86
C ASN A 98 -5.40 -8.18 9.15
N GLU A 99 -6.72 -8.10 8.96
CA GLU A 99 -7.49 -9.10 8.20
C GLU A 99 -6.97 -9.25 6.77
N PHE A 100 -6.69 -8.12 6.09
CA PHE A 100 -6.06 -8.12 4.77
C PHE A 100 -4.70 -8.83 4.80
N SER A 101 -3.83 -8.48 5.74
CA SER A 101 -2.48 -9.02 5.83
C SER A 101 -2.49 -10.53 6.08
N GLU A 102 -3.29 -10.99 7.03
CA GLU A 102 -3.40 -12.41 7.37
C GLU A 102 -3.97 -13.25 6.22
N GLN A 103 -5.04 -12.76 5.57
CA GLN A 103 -5.65 -13.47 4.46
C GLN A 103 -4.77 -13.45 3.22
N SER A 104 -4.11 -12.33 2.92
CA SER A 104 -3.20 -12.22 1.77
C SER A 104 -2.05 -13.22 1.84
N ILE A 105 -1.45 -13.44 3.03
CA ILE A 105 -0.41 -14.44 3.24
C ILE A 105 -0.94 -15.85 2.93
N LYS A 106 -2.13 -16.21 3.42
CA LYS A 106 -2.74 -17.52 3.19
C LYS A 106 -3.04 -17.74 1.71
N ILE A 107 -3.69 -16.77 1.08
CA ILE A 107 -4.06 -16.84 -0.35
C ILE A 107 -2.83 -16.97 -1.22
N MET A 108 -1.79 -16.13 -1.00
CA MET A 108 -0.57 -16.20 -1.78
C MET A 108 0.16 -17.52 -1.59
N LYS A 109 0.18 -18.09 -0.38
CA LYS A 109 0.81 -19.39 -0.12
C LYS A 109 0.16 -20.52 -0.92
N GLU A 110 -1.16 -20.44 -1.16
CA GLU A 110 -1.94 -21.46 -1.87
C GLU A 110 -2.08 -21.18 -3.36
N SER A 111 -1.64 -20.01 -3.83
CA SER A 111 -1.81 -19.55 -5.22
C SER A 111 -1.09 -20.44 -6.22
N GLU A 112 -1.78 -20.79 -7.30
CA GLU A 112 -1.21 -21.49 -8.45
C GLU A 112 -0.09 -20.66 -9.13
N ILE A 113 -0.17 -19.34 -9.05
CA ILE A 113 0.90 -18.45 -9.55
C ILE A 113 2.18 -18.71 -8.78
N ASN A 114 2.11 -18.81 -7.46
CA ASN A 114 3.27 -19.11 -6.62
C ASN A 114 3.83 -20.52 -6.87
N LYS A 115 2.98 -21.50 -7.13
CA LYS A 115 3.44 -22.86 -7.51
C LYS A 115 4.21 -22.82 -8.82
N LYS A 116 3.68 -22.16 -9.85
CA LYS A 116 4.37 -21.96 -11.14
C LYS A 116 5.70 -21.23 -10.99
N ARG A 117 5.74 -20.18 -10.15
CA ARG A 117 6.99 -19.47 -9.85
C ARG A 117 8.03 -20.38 -9.21
N GLN A 118 7.62 -21.24 -8.29
CA GLN A 118 8.50 -22.24 -7.67
C GLN A 118 9.04 -23.25 -8.69
N GLU A 119 8.20 -23.77 -9.58
CA GLU A 119 8.60 -24.67 -10.67
C GLU A 119 9.62 -24.01 -11.62
N GLN A 120 9.52 -22.68 -11.79
CA GLN A 120 10.45 -21.88 -12.57
C GLN A 120 11.68 -21.41 -11.79
N ASN A 121 11.93 -21.92 -10.58
CA ASN A 121 12.98 -21.45 -9.66
C ASN A 121 12.93 -19.95 -9.35
N LYS A 122 11.76 -19.33 -9.43
CA LYS A 122 11.53 -17.95 -9.04
C LYS A 122 11.11 -17.87 -7.57
N LYS A 123 11.43 -16.75 -6.90
CA LYS A 123 10.99 -16.51 -5.53
C LYS A 123 9.47 -16.39 -5.47
N GLN A 124 8.86 -17.07 -4.50
CA GLN A 124 7.44 -16.94 -4.21
C GLN A 124 7.12 -15.56 -3.62
N LEU A 125 5.90 -15.11 -3.87
CA LEU A 125 5.32 -13.92 -3.25
C LEU A 125 4.70 -14.32 -1.91
N SER A 126 5.22 -13.80 -0.82
CA SER A 126 4.90 -14.32 0.53
C SER A 126 3.98 -13.41 1.34
N CYS A 127 4.09 -12.09 1.16
CA CYS A 127 3.27 -11.12 1.88
C CYS A 127 3.27 -9.76 1.17
N ILE A 128 2.28 -8.95 1.49
CA ILE A 128 2.25 -7.52 1.17
C ILE A 128 2.52 -6.76 2.47
N LEU A 129 3.61 -5.99 2.49
CA LEU A 129 3.96 -5.12 3.60
C LEU A 129 3.35 -3.75 3.37
N LEU A 130 2.46 -3.33 4.28
CA LEU A 130 1.72 -2.07 4.18
C LEU A 130 2.36 -0.97 5.01
N ARG A 131 2.41 0.22 4.44
CA ARG A 131 2.93 1.43 5.08
C ARG A 131 2.27 2.68 4.50
N ASP A 132 2.48 3.81 5.16
CA ASP A 132 2.11 5.15 4.70
C ASP A 132 0.59 5.28 4.43
N ALA A 133 -0.21 4.91 5.44
CA ALA A 133 -1.67 4.98 5.35
C ALA A 133 -2.16 6.41 5.13
N GLY A 134 -3.02 6.59 4.12
CA GLY A 134 -3.69 7.85 3.81
C GLY A 134 -5.18 7.63 3.61
N ASN A 135 -6.02 8.55 4.11
CA ASN A 135 -7.48 8.47 4.02
C ASN A 135 -8.14 9.67 3.36
N LYS A 136 -7.37 10.65 2.95
CA LYS A 136 -7.86 11.84 2.24
C LYS A 136 -6.80 12.38 1.29
N TYR A 137 -7.25 13.07 0.27
CA TYR A 137 -6.38 13.83 -0.61
C TYR A 137 -5.77 15.02 0.18
N PRO A 138 -4.47 15.29 0.08
CA PRO A 138 -3.85 16.41 0.75
C PRO A 138 -4.43 17.74 0.24
N ASP A 139 -4.85 18.59 1.16
CA ASP A 139 -5.25 19.96 0.83
C ASP A 139 -4.03 20.88 0.95
N VAL A 140 -3.32 21.01 -0.15
CA VAL A 140 -2.12 21.83 -0.26
C VAL A 140 -2.28 22.83 -1.40
N PRO A 141 -1.77 24.07 -1.25
CA PRO A 141 -1.83 25.07 -2.31
C PRO A 141 -0.99 24.62 -3.51
N SER A 142 -1.37 25.09 -4.69
CA SER A 142 -0.55 24.94 -5.89
C SER A 142 0.85 25.54 -5.65
N ILE A 143 1.90 24.77 -5.97
CA ILE A 143 3.26 25.26 -5.87
C ILE A 143 3.49 26.44 -6.83
N ASN A 144 2.83 26.42 -7.99
CA ASN A 144 2.89 27.47 -8.98
C ASN A 144 2.34 28.80 -8.43
N GLU A 145 1.17 28.75 -7.78
CA GLU A 145 0.55 29.91 -7.16
C GLU A 145 1.36 30.43 -5.98
N LYS A 146 1.84 29.50 -5.13
CA LYS A 146 2.61 29.86 -3.93
C LYS A 146 3.92 30.60 -4.25
N HIS A 147 4.55 30.27 -5.36
CA HIS A 147 5.86 30.82 -5.73
C HIS A 147 5.81 31.74 -6.97
N GLU A 148 4.61 32.02 -7.52
CA GLU A 148 4.41 32.84 -8.72
C GLU A 148 5.30 32.39 -9.91
N MET A 149 5.53 31.08 -10.02
CA MET A 149 6.39 30.45 -11.02
C MET A 149 5.73 29.20 -11.56
N LYS A 150 6.09 28.80 -12.79
CA LYS A 150 5.70 27.49 -13.33
C LYS A 150 6.72 26.45 -12.90
N PHE A 151 6.24 25.43 -12.21
CA PHE A 151 7.02 24.24 -11.85
C PHE A 151 6.55 23.06 -12.70
N SER A 152 7.49 22.25 -13.11
CA SER A 152 7.26 21.00 -13.82
C SER A 152 8.03 19.88 -13.15
N CYS A 153 7.59 18.66 -13.31
CA CYS A 153 8.22 17.47 -12.75
C CYS A 153 8.50 16.47 -13.87
N ILE A 154 9.71 15.95 -13.93
CA ILE A 154 10.04 14.79 -14.76
C ILE A 154 9.71 13.56 -13.92
N VAL A 155 8.84 12.69 -14.43
CA VAL A 155 8.29 11.55 -13.68
C VAL A 155 8.72 10.24 -14.31
N ASP A 156 9.20 9.32 -13.50
CA ASP A 156 9.51 7.93 -13.86
C ASP A 156 8.70 6.94 -13.00
N MET A 157 8.24 7.38 -11.84
CA MET A 157 7.50 6.54 -10.90
C MET A 157 6.11 7.11 -10.56
N PRO A 158 5.13 6.24 -10.24
CA PRO A 158 3.78 6.67 -9.87
C PRO A 158 3.72 7.65 -8.69
N VAL A 159 4.68 7.59 -7.76
CA VAL A 159 4.74 8.51 -6.62
C VAL A 159 5.08 9.94 -7.06
N GLU A 160 5.96 10.09 -8.03
CA GLU A 160 6.34 11.41 -8.59
C GLU A 160 5.17 12.03 -9.34
N LEU A 161 4.44 11.21 -10.12
CA LEU A 161 3.21 11.63 -10.78
C LEU A 161 2.15 12.07 -9.76
N GLY A 162 1.97 11.30 -8.68
CA GLY A 162 1.06 11.67 -7.60
C GLY A 162 1.45 12.99 -6.90
N ILE A 163 2.74 13.23 -6.67
CA ILE A 163 3.24 14.50 -6.11
C ILE A 163 2.98 15.66 -7.07
N SER A 164 3.25 15.46 -8.38
CA SER A 164 2.98 16.48 -9.40
C SER A 164 1.53 16.88 -9.43
N GLU A 165 0.62 15.90 -9.37
CA GLU A 165 -0.82 16.13 -9.38
C GLU A 165 -1.28 16.87 -8.12
N VAL A 166 -0.80 16.44 -6.93
CA VAL A 166 -1.13 17.11 -5.66
C VAL A 166 -0.67 18.56 -5.64
N LEU A 167 0.54 18.84 -6.14
CA LEU A 167 1.13 20.19 -6.17
C LEU A 167 0.73 21.00 -7.41
N LYS A 168 -0.09 20.42 -8.30
CA LYS A 168 -0.54 21.04 -9.56
C LYS A 168 0.62 21.45 -10.47
N MET A 169 1.65 20.61 -10.53
CA MET A 169 2.76 20.75 -11.48
C MET A 169 2.41 20.08 -12.81
N GLU A 170 3.01 20.57 -13.88
CA GLU A 170 3.01 19.87 -15.16
C GLU A 170 3.98 18.67 -15.08
N ALA A 171 3.49 17.47 -15.46
CA ALA A 171 4.30 16.27 -15.41
C ALA A 171 4.72 15.84 -16.82
N PHE A 172 5.98 15.48 -16.96
CA PHE A 172 6.58 14.94 -18.19
C PHE A 172 7.13 13.55 -17.88
N GLU A 173 6.72 12.56 -18.66
CA GLU A 173 7.29 11.21 -18.57
C GLU A 173 8.71 11.20 -19.12
N ALA A 174 9.64 10.48 -18.42
CA ALA A 174 11.05 10.36 -18.78
C ALA A 174 11.27 9.32 -19.89
#